data_f16ce64866e4173459e3f9eba2b4cdbe
#
_entry.id   f16ce64866e4173459e3f9eba2b4cdbe
#
_cell.length_a   1.000
_cell.length_b   1.000
_cell.length_c   1.000
_cell.angle_alpha   90.00
_cell.angle_beta   90.00
_cell.angle_gamma   90.00
#
_symmetry.space_group_name_H-M   'P 1'
#
loop_
_entity.id
_entity.type
_entity.pdbx_description
1 polymer ?
#
loop_
_entity_poly.entity_id
_entity_poly.type
_entity_poly.pdbx_seq_one_letter_code
_entity_poly.pdbx_strand_id
1 'polypeptide(L)'
;MPLKATYAASKRFLLDFGLALRQELRDQDANVLTLCPGGLTTNEEVCAAICAQGILGSFTTNAMEKVVRKTLDLALQGRPRYIPGAFNRMLFLLGKAVPPSWAAAFIHRRWTRTQKKWLFPSENMR
;
A
#
# COMPACT_ATOMS: atom_id res chain seq x y z
N MET A 1 2.50 15.38 6.79
CA MET A 1 1.09 15.01 6.98
C MET A 1 0.96 14.39 8.35
N PRO A 2 0.48 15.09 9.37
CA PRO A 2 0.15 14.47 10.65
C PRO A 2 -0.91 13.36 10.51
N LEU A 3 -1.65 13.35 9.41
CA LEU A 3 -2.73 12.41 9.09
C LEU A 3 -2.28 10.99 8.65
N LYS A 4 -0.98 10.72 8.50
CA LYS A 4 -0.52 9.39 8.06
C LYS A 4 -0.51 8.34 9.16
N ALA A 5 -0.42 8.74 10.41
CA ALA A 5 -0.53 7.80 11.52
C ALA A 5 -1.92 7.14 11.52
N THR A 6 -2.98 7.94 11.42
CA THR A 6 -4.36 7.45 11.31
C THR A 6 -4.57 6.61 10.05
N TYR A 7 -4.03 7.06 8.90
CA TYR A 7 -4.08 6.28 7.67
C TYR A 7 -3.37 4.93 7.81
N ALA A 8 -2.17 4.89 8.37
CA ALA A 8 -1.42 3.65 8.58
C ALA A 8 -2.15 2.70 9.54
N ALA A 9 -2.69 3.25 10.62
CA ALA A 9 -3.47 2.48 11.60
C ALA A 9 -4.75 1.90 10.98
N SER A 10 -5.51 2.70 10.20
CA SER A 10 -6.71 2.22 9.52
C SER A 10 -6.42 1.13 8.49
N LYS A 11 -5.31 1.25 7.74
CA LYS A 11 -4.90 0.21 6.79
C LYS A 11 -4.45 -1.08 7.48
N ARG A 12 -3.80 -0.96 8.63
CA ARG A 12 -3.45 -2.12 9.45
C ARG A 12 -4.69 -2.79 10.02
N PHE A 13 -5.63 -2.00 10.54
CA PHE A 13 -6.91 -2.49 11.02
C PHE A 13 -7.65 -3.28 9.94
N LEU A 14 -7.78 -2.75 8.71
CA LEU A 14 -8.47 -3.44 7.61
C LEU A 14 -7.81 -4.78 7.26
N LEU A 15 -6.47 -4.87 7.34
CA LEU A 15 -5.77 -6.11 7.08
C LEU A 15 -6.08 -7.16 8.14
N ASP A 16 -5.96 -6.81 9.42
CA ASP A 16 -6.17 -7.72 10.53
C ASP A 16 -7.66 -8.09 10.65
N PHE A 17 -8.57 -7.12 10.46
CA PHE A 17 -10.02 -7.33 10.41
C PHE A 17 -10.43 -8.30 9.28
N GLY A 18 -9.92 -8.11 8.06
CA GLY A 18 -10.22 -8.99 6.93
C GLY A 18 -9.75 -10.42 7.16
N LEU A 19 -8.61 -10.62 7.84
CA LEU A 19 -8.14 -11.95 8.21
C LEU A 19 -8.99 -12.61 9.30
N ALA A 20 -9.42 -11.84 10.31
CA ALA A 20 -10.30 -12.31 11.37
C ALA A 20 -11.69 -12.67 10.81
N LEU A 21 -12.30 -11.75 10.07
CA LEU A 21 -13.61 -11.93 9.44
C LEU A 21 -13.66 -13.17 8.54
N ARG A 22 -12.55 -13.44 7.82
CA ARG A 22 -12.44 -14.65 7.02
C ARG A 22 -12.60 -15.93 7.87
N GLN A 23 -12.07 -15.95 9.09
CA GLN A 23 -12.18 -17.12 9.97
C GLN A 23 -13.61 -17.24 10.53
N GLU A 24 -14.22 -16.11 10.87
CA GLU A 24 -15.60 -16.07 11.38
C GLU A 24 -16.62 -16.56 10.33
N LEU A 25 -16.37 -16.24 9.05
CA LEU A 25 -17.25 -16.61 7.94
C LEU A 25 -16.93 -17.97 7.30
N ARG A 26 -15.94 -18.69 7.82
CA ARG A 26 -15.46 -19.94 7.22
C ARG A 26 -16.58 -20.99 7.08
N ASP A 27 -17.43 -21.11 8.08
CA ASP A 27 -18.50 -22.10 8.12
C ASP A 27 -19.75 -21.65 7.34
N GLN A 28 -19.74 -20.43 6.81
CA GLN A 28 -20.83 -19.85 6.00
C GLN A 28 -20.54 -19.89 4.50
N ASP A 29 -19.54 -20.66 4.09
CA ASP A 29 -19.10 -20.80 2.68
C ASP A 29 -18.74 -19.44 2.02
N ALA A 30 -18.37 -18.46 2.83
CA ALA A 30 -17.99 -17.12 2.41
C ALA A 30 -16.48 -16.92 2.45
N ASN A 31 -15.93 -16.35 1.36
CA ASN A 31 -14.52 -16.05 1.26
C ASN A 31 -14.24 -14.54 1.37
N VAL A 32 -13.31 -14.18 2.24
CA VAL A 32 -12.82 -12.81 2.36
C VAL A 32 -11.40 -12.73 1.85
N LEU A 33 -11.15 -11.86 0.87
CA LEU A 33 -9.82 -11.55 0.37
C LEU A 33 -9.47 -10.11 0.71
N THR A 34 -8.36 -9.91 1.40
CA THR A 34 -7.82 -8.58 1.67
C THR A 34 -6.83 -8.18 0.58
N LEU A 35 -7.19 -7.17 -0.22
CA LEU A 35 -6.30 -6.58 -1.22
C LEU A 35 -5.42 -5.52 -0.57
N CYS A 36 -4.09 -5.71 -0.68
CA CYS A 36 -3.08 -4.75 -0.22
C CYS A 36 -2.31 -4.18 -1.44
N PRO A 37 -2.90 -3.25 -2.19
CA PRO A 37 -2.24 -2.68 -3.35
C PRO A 37 -1.09 -1.76 -2.92
N GLY A 38 -0.05 -1.69 -3.75
CA GLY A 38 0.91 -0.59 -3.73
C GLY A 38 0.30 0.67 -4.36
N GLY A 39 1.10 1.45 -5.09
CA GLY A 39 0.57 2.52 -5.93
C GLY A 39 -0.34 1.96 -7.03
N LEU A 40 -1.49 2.58 -7.25
CA LEU A 40 -2.38 2.31 -8.38
C LEU A 40 -2.52 3.59 -9.20
N THR A 41 -2.40 3.48 -10.51
CA THR A 41 -2.63 4.60 -11.44
C THR A 41 -4.13 4.80 -11.61
N THR A 42 -4.75 5.60 -10.74
CA THR A 42 -6.20 5.83 -10.75
C THR A 42 -6.60 7.14 -11.43
N ASN A 43 -5.79 8.19 -11.28
CA ASN A 43 -6.01 9.50 -11.89
C ASN A 43 -4.66 10.23 -12.09
N GLU A 44 -4.68 11.36 -12.79
CA GLU A 44 -3.48 12.15 -13.11
C GLU A 44 -2.76 12.66 -11.85
N GLU A 45 -3.49 13.07 -10.81
CA GLU A 45 -2.90 13.52 -9.54
C GLU A 45 -2.12 12.42 -8.84
N VAL A 46 -2.66 11.19 -8.85
CA VAL A 46 -1.97 10.03 -8.27
C VAL A 46 -0.76 9.65 -9.12
N CYS A 47 -0.85 9.73 -10.44
CA CYS A 47 0.30 9.54 -11.33
C CYS A 47 1.41 10.56 -11.04
N ALA A 48 1.07 11.84 -10.90
CA ALA A 48 2.02 12.89 -10.54
C ALA A 48 2.67 12.62 -9.17
N ALA A 49 1.87 12.19 -8.18
CA ALA A 49 2.37 11.83 -6.86
C ALA A 49 3.31 10.61 -6.87
N ILE A 50 3.05 9.63 -7.73
CA ILE A 50 3.90 8.46 -7.95
C ILE A 50 5.22 8.89 -8.62
N CYS A 51 5.16 9.72 -9.65
CA CYS A 51 6.33 10.25 -10.33
C CYS A 51 7.24 11.04 -9.37
N ALA A 52 6.66 11.83 -8.47
CA ALA A 52 7.41 12.58 -7.45
C ALA A 52 8.14 11.68 -6.44
N GLN A 53 7.72 10.43 -6.28
CA GLN A 53 8.40 9.43 -5.44
C GLN A 53 9.62 8.78 -6.14
N GLY A 54 9.84 9.10 -7.42
CA GLY A 54 10.96 8.62 -8.22
C GLY A 54 10.89 7.11 -8.51
N ILE A 55 12.06 6.49 -8.69
CA ILE A 55 12.20 5.08 -9.10
C ILE A 55 11.41 4.11 -8.20
N LEU A 56 11.38 4.35 -6.90
CA LEU A 56 10.62 3.51 -5.95
C LEU A 56 9.10 3.62 -6.15
N GLY A 57 8.59 4.79 -6.53
CA GLY A 57 7.19 4.98 -6.90
C GLY A 57 6.81 4.10 -8.09
N SER A 58 7.64 4.12 -9.13
CA SER A 58 7.43 3.31 -10.34
C SER A 58 7.42 1.80 -10.06
N PHE A 59 8.37 1.30 -9.28
CA PHE A 59 8.44 -0.14 -8.94
C PHE A 59 7.30 -0.63 -8.04
N THR A 60 6.69 0.25 -7.25
CA THR A 60 5.56 -0.12 -6.37
C THR A 60 4.20 0.04 -7.05
N THR A 61 4.16 0.61 -8.26
CA THR A 61 2.92 0.89 -9.00
C THR A 61 2.51 -0.30 -9.85
N ASN A 62 1.22 -0.55 -9.90
CA ASN A 62 0.63 -1.65 -10.66
C ASN A 62 -0.49 -1.13 -11.57
N ALA A 63 -0.61 -1.74 -12.76
CA ALA A 63 -1.71 -1.46 -13.66
C ALA A 63 -3.04 -1.92 -13.03
N MET A 64 -4.00 -1.00 -12.92
CA MET A 64 -5.26 -1.20 -12.21
C MET A 64 -6.04 -2.40 -12.76
N GLU A 65 -6.16 -2.53 -14.07
CA GLU A 65 -6.90 -3.62 -14.70
C GLU A 65 -6.33 -5.00 -14.35
N LYS A 66 -5.00 -5.16 -14.37
CA LYS A 66 -4.34 -6.42 -13.98
C LYS A 66 -4.57 -6.75 -12.51
N VAL A 67 -4.57 -5.73 -11.65
CA VAL A 67 -4.82 -5.92 -10.21
C VAL A 67 -6.25 -6.37 -9.98
N VAL A 68 -7.23 -5.73 -10.63
CA VAL A 68 -8.66 -6.07 -10.50
C VAL A 68 -8.92 -7.50 -10.95
N ARG A 69 -8.52 -7.87 -12.16
CA ARG A 69 -8.70 -9.25 -12.69
C ARG A 69 -8.09 -10.29 -11.75
N LYS A 70 -6.83 -10.08 -11.36
CA LYS A 70 -6.14 -11.02 -10.47
C LYS A 70 -6.74 -11.09 -9.07
N THR A 71 -7.31 -9.98 -8.57
CA THR A 71 -7.99 -9.96 -7.28
C THR A 71 -9.23 -10.85 -7.30
N LEU A 72 -10.05 -10.73 -8.36
CA LEU A 72 -11.24 -11.55 -8.53
C LEU A 72 -10.90 -13.03 -8.64
N ASP A 73 -9.93 -13.39 -9.49
CA ASP A 73 -9.46 -14.78 -9.63
C ASP A 73 -9.02 -15.37 -8.29
N LEU A 74 -8.25 -14.61 -7.50
CA LEU A 74 -7.76 -15.08 -6.21
C LEU A 74 -8.85 -15.12 -5.13
N ALA A 75 -9.84 -14.25 -5.19
CA ALA A 75 -11.01 -14.30 -4.32
C ALA A 75 -11.82 -15.57 -4.56
N LEU A 76 -12.07 -15.91 -5.84
CA LEU A 76 -12.73 -17.15 -6.22
C LEU A 76 -11.96 -18.41 -5.82
N GLN A 77 -10.62 -18.33 -5.81
CA GLN A 77 -9.74 -19.40 -5.33
C GLN A 77 -9.67 -19.48 -3.79
N GLY A 78 -10.39 -18.65 -3.08
CA GLY A 78 -10.39 -18.62 -1.63
C GLY A 78 -9.06 -18.15 -1.01
N ARG A 79 -8.29 -17.29 -1.68
CA ARG A 79 -7.04 -16.76 -1.11
C ARG A 79 -7.33 -15.70 -0.06
N PRO A 80 -6.62 -15.71 1.09
CA PRO A 80 -6.89 -14.77 2.18
C PRO A 80 -6.40 -13.36 1.90
N ARG A 81 -5.37 -13.20 1.08
CA ARG A 81 -4.71 -11.92 0.82
C ARG A 81 -4.05 -11.89 -0.55
N TYR A 82 -4.08 -10.69 -1.17
CA TYR A 82 -3.35 -10.43 -2.38
C TYR A 82 -2.52 -9.15 -2.28
N ILE A 83 -1.24 -9.25 -2.61
CA ILE A 83 -0.28 -8.13 -2.70
C ILE A 83 0.24 -8.10 -4.13
N PRO A 84 -0.20 -7.13 -4.96
CA PRO A 84 0.28 -6.98 -6.32
C PRO A 84 1.76 -6.58 -6.38
N GLY A 85 2.48 -7.15 -7.33
CA GLY A 85 3.89 -6.86 -7.58
C GLY A 85 4.85 -7.64 -6.66
N ALA A 86 5.89 -8.22 -7.27
CA ALA A 86 6.90 -8.98 -6.53
C ALA A 86 7.66 -8.09 -5.53
N PHE A 87 7.95 -6.86 -5.92
CA PHE A 87 8.63 -5.88 -5.07
C PHE A 87 7.81 -5.52 -3.83
N ASN A 88 6.50 -5.31 -4.00
CA ASN A 88 5.59 -5.03 -2.88
C ASN A 88 5.50 -6.21 -1.91
N ARG A 89 5.51 -7.45 -2.43
CA ARG A 89 5.56 -8.66 -1.61
C ARG A 89 6.86 -8.77 -0.81
N MET A 90 7.98 -8.46 -1.44
CA MET A 90 9.28 -8.43 -0.77
C MET A 90 9.30 -7.37 0.35
N LEU A 91 8.84 -6.15 0.08
CA LEU A 91 8.73 -5.10 1.08
C LEU A 91 7.82 -5.49 2.25
N PHE A 92 6.71 -6.15 1.95
CA PHE A 92 5.79 -6.65 2.99
C PHE A 92 6.46 -7.69 3.90
N LEU A 93 7.22 -8.63 3.32
CA LEU A 93 7.95 -9.64 4.09
C LEU A 93 9.07 -9.04 4.92
N LEU A 94 9.86 -8.13 4.34
CA LEU A 94 10.90 -7.39 5.06
C LEU A 94 10.31 -6.55 6.20
N GLY A 95 9.16 -5.92 5.95
CA GLY A 95 8.45 -5.12 6.96
C GLY A 95 7.99 -5.93 8.18
N LYS A 96 7.84 -7.25 8.05
CA LYS A 96 7.57 -8.12 9.20
C LYS A 96 8.80 -8.37 10.09
N ALA A 97 9.99 -8.32 9.51
CA ALA A 97 11.24 -8.53 10.23
C ALA A 97 11.77 -7.25 10.92
N VAL A 98 11.29 -6.07 10.48
CA VAL A 98 11.73 -4.77 11.01
C VAL A 98 10.86 -4.37 12.21
N PRO A 99 11.46 -3.98 13.36
CA PRO A 99 10.71 -3.46 14.49
C PRO A 99 9.82 -2.27 14.06
N PRO A 100 8.56 -2.20 14.54
CA PRO A 100 7.61 -1.15 14.11
C PRO A 100 8.11 0.28 14.36
N SER A 101 8.87 0.50 15.42
CA SER A 101 9.45 1.80 15.75
C SER A 101 10.50 2.26 14.73
N TRP A 102 11.30 1.35 14.21
CA TRP A 102 12.30 1.65 13.18
C TRP A 102 11.64 1.92 11.82
N ALA A 103 10.64 1.11 11.48
CA ALA A 103 9.84 1.34 10.27
C ALA A 103 9.16 2.71 10.31
N ALA A 104 8.56 3.10 11.44
CA ALA A 104 7.93 4.40 11.62
C ALA A 104 8.93 5.55 11.50
N ALA A 105 10.12 5.45 12.11
CA ALA A 105 11.17 6.47 12.02
C ALA A 105 11.69 6.63 10.58
N PHE A 106 11.90 5.52 9.87
CA PHE A 106 12.34 5.54 8.48
C PHE A 106 11.29 6.18 7.54
N ILE A 107 10.03 5.79 7.68
CA ILE A 107 8.92 6.35 6.91
C ILE A 107 8.77 7.84 7.21
N HIS A 108 8.87 8.27 8.47
CA HIS A 108 8.80 9.66 8.87
C HIS A 108 9.90 10.50 8.19
N ARG A 109 11.17 10.07 8.29
CA ARG A 109 12.31 10.75 7.65
C ARG A 109 12.16 10.87 6.14
N ARG A 110 11.72 9.81 5.49
CA ARG A 110 11.52 9.80 4.05
C ARG A 110 10.40 10.76 3.64
N TRP A 111 9.32 10.76 4.40
CA TRP A 111 8.13 11.55 4.07
C TRP A 111 8.33 13.05 4.29
N THR A 112 9.01 13.47 5.33
CA THR A 112 9.34 14.88 5.56
C THR A 112 10.19 15.45 4.43
N ARG A 113 11.10 14.66 3.84
CA ARG A 113 11.88 15.07 2.66
C ARG A 113 11.00 15.26 1.41
N THR A 114 10.00 14.39 1.21
CA THR A 114 9.09 14.47 0.07
C THR A 114 8.13 15.64 0.20
N GLN A 115 7.64 15.94 1.40
CA GLN A 115 6.74 17.07 1.65
C GLN A 115 7.38 18.43 1.39
N LYS A 116 8.66 18.63 1.72
CA LYS A 116 9.37 19.87 1.39
C LYS A 116 9.36 20.17 -0.11
N LYS A 117 9.44 19.14 -0.95
CA LYS A 117 9.35 19.28 -2.41
C LYS A 117 7.96 19.67 -2.91
N TRP A 118 6.90 19.32 -2.18
CA TRP A 118 5.50 19.60 -2.57
C TRP A 118 5.01 20.96 -2.09
N LEU A 119 5.46 21.40 -0.91
CA LEU A 119 5.00 22.66 -0.31
C LEU A 119 5.76 23.87 -0.86
N PHE A 120 6.97 23.67 -1.41
CA PHE A 120 7.80 24.75 -1.94
C PHE A 120 8.39 24.40 -3.32
N PRO A 121 7.53 24.32 -4.38
CA PRO A 121 8.04 24.04 -5.73
C PRO A 121 8.86 25.19 -6.34
N SER A 122 8.74 26.40 -5.80
CA SER A 122 9.29 27.63 -6.40
C SER A 122 10.73 27.99 -5.99
N GLU A 123 11.34 27.26 -5.05
CA GLU A 123 12.69 27.62 -4.58
C GLU A 123 13.83 26.95 -5.38
N ASN A 124 13.51 26.05 -6.32
CA ASN A 124 14.49 25.36 -7.17
C ASN A 124 14.53 25.87 -8.62
N MET A 125 13.98 27.06 -8.91
CA MET A 125 14.04 27.70 -10.23
C MET A 125 14.81 29.05 -10.20
N ARG A 126 15.89 29.12 -9.42
CA ARG A 126 16.90 30.19 -9.57
C ARG A 126 18.28 29.59 -9.65
#